data_7e56a1ffdc385c687a5733154b9aed91
#
_entry.id   7e56a1ffdc385c687a5733154b9aed91
#
_cell.length_a   1.000
_cell.length_b   1.000
_cell.length_c   1.000
_cell.angle_alpha   90.00
_cell.angle_beta   90.00
_cell.angle_gamma   90.00
#
_symmetry.space_group_name_H-M   'P 1'
#
loop_
_entity.id
_entity.type
_entity.pdbx_description
1 polymer ?
#
loop_
_entity_poly.entity_id
_entity_poly.type
_entity_poly.pdbx_seq_one_letter_code
_entity_poly.pdbx_strand_id
1 'polypeptide(L)'
;MAPNLDDLIAPDSPRWFERALHVPFSDEYVDVNGGRIHYLAWGETGRPGLMFVHGGAAHAHWWTHLAAPYARQYRVVAIDLSGHGDSDHRAQYSLEQWADEVIAVARDAEIEGSPVVVGHSMGGFVTIATAALHPADLAGVVVVDSPVTQVDHEVGAYQAGRAFGIPKLYSSRDEALAHFRTVPAQRNYLPYVMHHVARRSLHEVEGGWSWKFDHNLFSAFTGHMRTVALPYLSQIACRFALLRAQYGLVTPDIGESMYEMLGRAAPVVEIPEAGHHGMLDQPLVLTTAIRTLLADWDHSMPRARAQEA
;
A
#
# COMPACT_ATOMS: atom_id res chain seq x y z
N MET A 1 7.04 5.24 23.55
CA MET A 1 6.63 3.88 23.98
C MET A 1 5.60 3.37 22.98
N ALA A 2 5.79 2.18 22.41
CA ALA A 2 4.79 1.60 21.51
C ALA A 2 3.44 1.48 22.23
N PRO A 3 2.30 1.76 21.55
CA PRO A 3 0.98 1.66 22.17
C PRO A 3 0.70 0.21 22.57
N ASN A 4 0.09 0.00 23.74
CA ASN A 4 -0.38 -1.31 24.17
C ASN A 4 -1.45 -1.81 23.15
N LEU A 5 -1.50 -3.12 22.91
CA LEU A 5 -2.48 -3.71 22.00
C LEU A 5 -3.92 -3.38 22.40
N ASP A 6 -4.22 -3.36 23.70
CA ASP A 6 -5.54 -2.99 24.23
C ASP A 6 -5.94 -1.54 23.85
N ASP A 7 -4.97 -0.62 23.75
CA ASP A 7 -5.22 0.75 23.30
C ASP A 7 -5.54 0.86 21.82
N LEU A 8 -5.22 -0.17 21.04
CA LEU A 8 -5.40 -0.24 19.58
C LEU A 8 -6.71 -0.89 19.16
N ILE A 9 -7.41 -1.54 20.10
CA ILE A 9 -8.69 -2.22 19.88
C ILE A 9 -9.80 -1.38 20.49
N ALA A 10 -10.72 -0.90 19.64
CA ALA A 10 -11.89 -0.19 20.14
C ALA A 10 -12.86 -1.17 20.84
N PRO A 11 -13.60 -0.75 21.88
CA PRO A 11 -14.46 -1.62 22.69
C PRO A 11 -15.55 -2.35 21.90
N ASP A 12 -15.98 -1.81 20.77
CA ASP A 12 -17.00 -2.35 19.86
C ASP A 12 -16.43 -3.07 18.64
N SER A 13 -15.13 -3.40 18.67
CA SER A 13 -14.46 -4.10 17.59
C SER A 13 -15.07 -5.49 17.36
N PRO A 14 -15.32 -5.91 16.10
CA PRO A 14 -15.79 -7.24 15.83
C PRO A 14 -14.67 -8.28 16.03
N ARG A 15 -15.03 -9.48 16.45
CA ARG A 15 -14.07 -10.57 16.78
C ARG A 15 -13.08 -10.93 15.68
N TRP A 16 -13.45 -10.75 14.40
CA TRP A 16 -12.52 -11.02 13.32
C TRP A 16 -11.36 -10.03 13.32
N PHE A 17 -11.64 -8.75 13.61
CA PHE A 17 -10.66 -7.67 13.67
C PHE A 17 -9.75 -7.85 14.88
N GLU A 18 -10.32 -8.10 16.07
CA GLU A 18 -9.54 -8.42 17.27
C GLU A 18 -8.58 -9.58 17.03
N ARG A 19 -9.09 -10.70 16.47
CA ARG A 19 -8.23 -11.84 16.14
C ARG A 19 -7.13 -11.48 15.14
N ALA A 20 -7.41 -10.63 14.16
CA ALA A 20 -6.40 -10.21 13.20
C ALA A 20 -5.27 -9.41 13.87
N LEU A 21 -5.61 -8.49 14.78
CA LEU A 21 -4.61 -7.70 15.50
C LEU A 21 -3.77 -8.51 16.51
N HIS A 22 -4.28 -9.68 16.98
CA HIS A 22 -3.56 -10.57 17.86
C HIS A 22 -2.63 -11.58 17.13
N VAL A 23 -2.66 -11.64 15.80
CA VAL A 23 -1.71 -12.48 15.07
C VAL A 23 -0.30 -11.92 15.23
N PRO A 24 0.65 -12.70 15.75
CA PRO A 24 2.02 -12.23 15.96
C PRO A 24 2.67 -11.80 14.63
N PHE A 25 3.46 -10.76 14.70
CA PHE A 25 4.31 -10.28 13.61
C PHE A 25 5.68 -9.88 14.15
N SER A 26 6.68 -9.88 13.28
CA SER A 26 7.97 -9.24 13.54
C SER A 26 7.96 -7.81 13.03
N ASP A 27 8.74 -6.96 13.68
CA ASP A 27 8.91 -5.53 13.45
C ASP A 27 10.40 -5.34 13.13
N GLU A 28 10.72 -5.15 11.85
CA GLU A 28 12.06 -5.33 11.30
C GLU A 28 12.53 -4.12 10.50
N TYR A 29 13.82 -4.06 10.27
CA TYR A 29 14.45 -3.00 9.47
C TYR A 29 15.53 -3.56 8.56
N VAL A 30 15.63 -3.03 7.34
CA VAL A 30 16.70 -3.32 6.39
C VAL A 30 17.32 -2.03 5.86
N ASP A 31 18.64 -2.01 5.68
CA ASP A 31 19.33 -0.87 5.07
C ASP A 31 19.24 -0.93 3.54
N VAL A 32 18.68 0.12 2.94
CA VAL A 32 18.53 0.24 1.48
C VAL A 32 19.08 1.58 1.03
N ASN A 33 20.14 1.57 0.24
CA ASN A 33 20.75 2.78 -0.33
C ASN A 33 20.99 3.90 0.72
N GLY A 34 21.48 3.52 1.90
CA GLY A 34 21.83 4.44 2.98
C GLY A 34 20.65 4.98 3.79
N GLY A 35 19.46 4.40 3.67
CA GLY A 35 18.31 4.64 4.52
C GLY A 35 17.78 3.36 5.11
N ARG A 36 17.35 3.41 6.35
CA ARG A 36 16.80 2.29 7.09
C ARG A 36 15.30 2.18 6.80
N ILE A 37 14.87 1.07 6.22
CA ILE A 37 13.51 0.80 5.80
C ILE A 37 12.86 -0.17 6.78
N HIS A 38 11.76 0.25 7.37
CA HIS A 38 10.95 -0.52 8.31
C HIS A 38 9.94 -1.40 7.59
N TYR A 39 9.66 -2.57 8.14
CA TYR A 39 8.56 -3.41 7.68
C TYR A 39 8.02 -4.31 8.80
N LEU A 40 6.76 -4.70 8.66
CA LEU A 40 6.11 -5.70 9.50
C LEU A 40 6.01 -7.01 8.73
N ALA A 41 6.26 -8.14 9.40
CA ALA A 41 6.15 -9.44 8.75
C ALA A 41 5.40 -10.48 9.59
N TRP A 42 4.47 -11.19 8.96
CA TRP A 42 3.66 -12.27 9.52
C TRP A 42 3.96 -13.59 8.84
N GLY A 43 3.67 -14.69 9.53
CA GLY A 43 3.88 -16.05 9.00
C GLY A 43 5.32 -16.50 9.09
N GLU A 44 5.56 -17.76 8.71
CA GLU A 44 6.88 -18.37 8.75
C GLU A 44 7.74 -17.93 7.56
N THR A 45 9.05 -17.79 7.77
CA THR A 45 10.03 -17.58 6.69
C THR A 45 10.05 -18.79 5.74
N GLY A 46 10.51 -18.59 4.50
CA GLY A 46 10.53 -19.66 3.50
C GLY A 46 9.14 -20.06 2.96
N ARG A 47 8.13 -19.22 3.17
CA ARG A 47 6.81 -19.36 2.51
C ARG A 47 6.68 -18.43 1.32
N PRO A 48 5.79 -18.73 0.35
CA PRO A 48 5.46 -17.80 -0.73
C PRO A 48 5.14 -16.40 -0.22
N GLY A 49 5.61 -15.36 -0.90
CA GLY A 49 5.51 -13.98 -0.44
C GLY A 49 4.23 -13.28 -0.86
N LEU A 50 3.65 -12.54 0.08
CA LEU A 50 2.61 -11.55 -0.18
C LEU A 50 3.01 -10.23 0.47
N MET A 51 3.24 -9.19 -0.33
CA MET A 51 3.68 -7.90 0.16
C MET A 51 2.59 -6.85 0.00
N PHE A 52 2.48 -5.96 0.98
CA PHE A 52 1.56 -4.82 0.96
C PHE A 52 2.33 -3.50 0.97
N VAL A 53 1.99 -2.61 0.04
CA VAL A 53 2.57 -1.27 -0.10
C VAL A 53 1.49 -0.23 0.11
N HIS A 54 1.67 0.64 1.09
CA HIS A 54 0.68 1.62 1.53
C HIS A 54 0.56 2.84 0.59
N GLY A 55 -0.49 3.62 0.76
CA GLY A 55 -0.72 4.90 0.08
C GLY A 55 0.10 6.06 0.67
N GLY A 56 0.01 7.24 0.05
CA GLY A 56 0.69 8.45 0.55
C GLY A 56 0.25 8.83 1.95
N ALA A 57 1.20 9.23 2.80
CA ALA A 57 1.02 9.56 4.22
C ALA A 57 0.39 8.44 5.08
N ALA A 58 0.33 7.21 4.55
CA ALA A 58 -0.05 6.00 5.28
C ALA A 58 1.22 5.26 5.76
N HIS A 59 1.08 4.04 6.26
CA HIS A 59 2.17 3.21 6.76
C HIS A 59 1.75 1.73 6.86
N ALA A 60 2.69 0.84 7.16
CA ALA A 60 2.52 -0.62 7.20
C ALA A 60 1.31 -1.07 8.05
N HIS A 61 1.03 -0.41 9.16
CA HIS A 61 -0.09 -0.77 10.03
C HIS A 61 -1.49 -0.53 9.42
N TRP A 62 -1.60 0.15 8.29
CA TRP A 62 -2.86 0.20 7.54
C TRP A 62 -3.28 -1.17 7.01
N TRP A 63 -2.33 -2.10 6.93
CA TRP A 63 -2.52 -3.44 6.42
C TRP A 63 -2.65 -4.53 7.50
N THR A 64 -2.38 -4.23 8.79
CA THR A 64 -2.30 -5.24 9.86
C THR A 64 -3.50 -6.18 9.89
N HIS A 65 -4.71 -5.64 9.81
CA HIS A 65 -5.95 -6.43 9.86
C HIS A 65 -6.25 -7.20 8.56
N LEU A 66 -5.63 -6.82 7.44
CA LEU A 66 -5.70 -7.55 6.18
C LEU A 66 -4.57 -8.58 6.04
N ALA A 67 -3.36 -8.29 6.55
CA ALA A 67 -2.20 -9.15 6.46
C ALA A 67 -2.37 -10.46 7.25
N ALA A 68 -2.86 -10.34 8.47
CA ALA A 68 -3.04 -11.45 9.39
C ALA A 68 -3.79 -12.68 8.81
N PRO A 69 -4.89 -12.54 8.05
CA PRO A 69 -5.59 -13.68 7.45
C PRO A 69 -4.77 -14.52 6.46
N TYR A 70 -3.67 -13.99 5.92
CA TYR A 70 -2.81 -14.71 4.96
C TYR A 70 -1.62 -15.40 5.62
N ALA A 71 -1.26 -15.05 6.86
CA ALA A 71 -0.06 -15.50 7.57
C ALA A 71 0.08 -17.02 7.70
N ARG A 72 -1.00 -17.79 7.53
CA ARG A 72 -0.97 -19.27 7.57
C ARG A 72 -0.41 -19.89 6.28
N GLN A 73 -0.50 -19.20 5.16
CA GLN A 73 -0.15 -19.70 3.83
C GLN A 73 1.02 -18.95 3.21
N TYR A 74 1.23 -17.71 3.61
CA TYR A 74 2.22 -16.80 3.04
C TYR A 74 3.16 -16.24 4.11
N ARG A 75 4.38 -15.90 3.73
CA ARG A 75 5.18 -14.90 4.41
C ARG A 75 4.64 -13.55 3.97
N VAL A 76 3.88 -12.89 4.85
CA VAL A 76 3.20 -11.64 4.55
C VAL A 76 4.04 -10.48 5.06
N VAL A 77 4.24 -9.46 4.24
CA VAL A 77 5.06 -8.29 4.56
C VAL A 77 4.27 -7.02 4.29
N ALA A 78 4.33 -6.05 5.20
CA ALA A 78 3.85 -4.69 4.96
C ALA A 78 5.01 -3.72 5.19
N ILE A 79 5.42 -3.02 4.14
CA ILE A 79 6.55 -2.09 4.17
C ILE A 79 6.10 -0.69 4.60
N ASP A 80 6.97 0.03 5.30
CA ASP A 80 6.96 1.49 5.35
C ASP A 80 7.94 2.00 4.29
N LEU A 81 7.45 2.60 3.21
CA LEU A 81 8.31 3.25 2.22
C LEU A 81 9.09 4.39 2.86
N SER A 82 10.31 4.68 2.40
CA SER A 82 11.06 5.83 2.91
C SER A 82 10.21 7.11 2.90
N GLY A 83 10.33 7.91 3.95
CA GLY A 83 9.49 9.08 4.20
C GLY A 83 8.12 8.77 4.84
N HIS A 84 7.86 7.52 5.24
CA HIS A 84 6.61 7.10 5.88
C HIS A 84 6.87 6.17 7.06
N GLY A 85 5.89 6.11 7.97
CA GLY A 85 5.90 5.20 9.09
C GLY A 85 7.11 5.35 9.97
N ASP A 86 7.81 4.25 10.20
CA ASP A 86 9.02 4.19 11.02
C ASP A 86 10.31 4.08 10.14
N SER A 87 10.19 4.24 8.81
CA SER A 87 11.33 4.33 7.88
C SER A 87 11.98 5.70 7.88
N ASP A 88 13.26 5.72 7.50
CA ASP A 88 14.02 6.95 7.39
C ASP A 88 13.46 7.89 6.30
N HIS A 89 13.66 9.19 6.48
CA HIS A 89 13.38 10.21 5.49
C HIS A 89 14.56 10.36 4.52
N ARG A 90 14.29 10.87 3.32
CA ARG A 90 15.28 11.09 2.28
C ARG A 90 15.22 12.52 1.75
N ALA A 91 16.30 13.00 1.14
CA ALA A 91 16.35 14.32 0.53
C ALA A 91 15.45 14.41 -0.73
N GLN A 92 15.26 13.30 -1.44
CA GLN A 92 14.42 13.18 -2.62
C GLN A 92 13.75 11.81 -2.64
N TYR A 93 12.63 11.70 -3.35
CA TYR A 93 11.86 10.48 -3.50
C TYR A 93 11.56 10.21 -4.98
N SER A 94 11.60 8.94 -5.38
CA SER A 94 11.21 8.50 -6.72
C SER A 94 10.54 7.12 -6.69
N LEU A 95 9.83 6.78 -7.77
CA LEU A 95 9.22 5.45 -7.90
C LEU A 95 10.29 4.35 -7.98
N GLU A 96 11.41 4.62 -8.65
CA GLU A 96 12.53 3.69 -8.79
C GLU A 96 13.16 3.36 -7.44
N GLN A 97 13.40 4.37 -6.61
CA GLN A 97 13.95 4.19 -5.28
C GLN A 97 13.01 3.36 -4.40
N TRP A 98 11.72 3.66 -4.39
CA TRP A 98 10.75 2.88 -3.65
C TRP A 98 10.58 1.46 -4.21
N ALA A 99 10.73 1.26 -5.52
CA ALA A 99 10.75 -0.08 -6.12
C ALA A 99 11.93 -0.91 -5.59
N ASP A 100 13.14 -0.32 -5.51
CA ASP A 100 14.30 -0.96 -4.91
C ASP A 100 14.09 -1.31 -3.43
N GLU A 101 13.42 -0.44 -2.66
CA GLU A 101 13.06 -0.70 -1.26
C GLU A 101 12.13 -1.90 -1.14
N VAL A 102 11.11 -2.02 -1.99
CA VAL A 102 10.19 -3.17 -2.02
C VAL A 102 10.95 -4.48 -2.26
N ILE A 103 11.86 -4.50 -3.23
CA ILE A 103 12.65 -5.71 -3.55
C ILE A 103 13.65 -6.03 -2.43
N ALA A 104 14.30 -5.02 -1.85
CA ALA A 104 15.23 -5.24 -0.73
C ALA A 104 14.51 -5.82 0.49
N VAL A 105 13.35 -5.30 0.86
CA VAL A 105 12.51 -5.83 1.94
C VAL A 105 12.03 -7.25 1.63
N ALA A 106 11.65 -7.57 0.37
CA ALA A 106 11.26 -8.92 -0.01
C ALA A 106 12.37 -9.94 0.25
N ARG A 107 13.61 -9.56 -0.05
CA ARG A 107 14.78 -10.42 0.17
C ARG A 107 15.13 -10.57 1.65
N ASP A 108 15.10 -9.47 2.40
CA ASP A 108 15.41 -9.46 3.84
C ASP A 108 14.36 -10.24 4.66
N ALA A 109 13.09 -10.18 4.25
CA ALA A 109 11.99 -10.89 4.90
C ALA A 109 12.00 -12.42 4.67
N GLU A 110 13.00 -12.97 3.98
CA GLU A 110 13.17 -14.40 3.70
C GLU A 110 11.93 -15.03 3.03
N ILE A 111 11.41 -14.36 2.01
CA ILE A 111 10.30 -14.86 1.18
C ILE A 111 10.81 -15.98 0.27
N GLU A 112 10.06 -17.07 0.14
CA GLU A 112 10.33 -18.10 -0.84
C GLU A 112 9.89 -17.67 -2.25
N GLY A 113 10.83 -17.67 -3.19
CA GLY A 113 10.57 -17.30 -4.58
C GLY A 113 10.22 -15.82 -4.76
N SER A 114 9.44 -15.55 -5.79
CA SER A 114 9.01 -14.20 -6.16
C SER A 114 7.67 -13.87 -5.49
N PRO A 115 7.54 -12.75 -4.72
CA PRO A 115 6.29 -12.38 -4.07
C PRO A 115 5.23 -11.87 -5.06
N VAL A 116 3.97 -11.90 -4.61
CA VAL A 116 2.91 -11.03 -5.13
C VAL A 116 2.91 -9.73 -4.34
N VAL A 117 2.93 -8.58 -5.03
CA VAL A 117 2.90 -7.26 -4.40
C VAL A 117 1.54 -6.60 -4.58
N VAL A 118 0.93 -6.16 -3.50
CA VAL A 118 -0.37 -5.45 -3.45
C VAL A 118 -0.12 -4.01 -3.05
N GLY A 119 -0.33 -3.06 -3.96
CA GLY A 119 -0.10 -1.64 -3.69
C GLY A 119 -1.38 -0.81 -3.78
N HIS A 120 -1.60 0.07 -2.81
CA HIS A 120 -2.74 0.96 -2.76
C HIS A 120 -2.34 2.41 -3.06
N SER A 121 -3.12 3.11 -3.89
CA SER A 121 -2.93 4.55 -4.15
C SER A 121 -1.49 4.86 -4.60
N MET A 122 -0.73 5.68 -3.86
CA MET A 122 0.70 5.91 -4.10
C MET A 122 1.48 4.58 -4.19
N GLY A 123 1.24 3.65 -3.26
CA GLY A 123 1.86 2.33 -3.27
C GLY A 123 1.53 1.51 -4.52
N GLY A 124 0.40 1.76 -5.18
CA GLY A 124 0.09 1.15 -6.47
C GLY A 124 0.97 1.67 -7.60
N PHE A 125 1.33 2.95 -7.62
CA PHE A 125 2.32 3.48 -8.57
C PHE A 125 3.71 2.87 -8.33
N VAL A 126 4.11 2.73 -7.06
CA VAL A 126 5.35 2.04 -6.68
C VAL A 126 5.32 0.59 -7.16
N THR A 127 4.21 -0.12 -6.93
CA THR A 127 4.02 -1.51 -7.36
C THR A 127 4.12 -1.67 -8.89
N ILE A 128 3.55 -0.73 -9.66
CA ILE A 128 3.68 -0.68 -11.12
C ILE A 128 5.14 -0.49 -11.55
N ALA A 129 5.85 0.46 -10.92
CA ALA A 129 7.27 0.68 -11.20
C ALA A 129 8.11 -0.54 -10.82
N THR A 130 7.84 -1.17 -9.67
CA THR A 130 8.52 -2.40 -9.25
C THR A 130 8.34 -3.52 -10.28
N ALA A 131 7.12 -3.71 -10.80
CA ALA A 131 6.83 -4.74 -11.80
C ALA A 131 7.53 -4.51 -13.15
N ALA A 132 7.72 -3.25 -13.53
CA ALA A 132 8.43 -2.89 -14.76
C ALA A 132 9.95 -2.99 -14.61
N LEU A 133 10.49 -2.57 -13.49
CA LEU A 133 11.94 -2.50 -13.24
C LEU A 133 12.53 -3.84 -12.77
N HIS A 134 11.74 -4.65 -12.07
CA HIS A 134 12.15 -5.93 -11.47
C HIS A 134 11.22 -7.08 -11.87
N PRO A 135 10.95 -7.30 -13.17
CA PRO A 135 9.94 -8.27 -13.63
C PRO A 135 10.26 -9.74 -13.27
N ALA A 136 11.53 -10.07 -13.08
CA ALA A 136 11.96 -11.41 -12.69
C ALA A 136 11.82 -11.70 -11.19
N ASP A 137 11.73 -10.66 -10.37
CA ASP A 137 11.64 -10.76 -8.91
C ASP A 137 10.19 -10.83 -8.40
N LEU A 138 9.18 -10.76 -9.28
CA LEU A 138 7.77 -10.74 -8.90
C LEU A 138 6.95 -11.85 -9.56
N ALA A 139 6.11 -12.53 -8.80
CA ALA A 139 5.11 -13.48 -9.31
C ALA A 139 3.90 -12.77 -9.94
N GLY A 140 3.57 -11.58 -9.44
CA GLY A 140 2.48 -10.76 -9.93
C GLY A 140 2.24 -9.53 -9.06
N VAL A 141 1.38 -8.65 -9.54
CA VAL A 141 1.03 -7.40 -8.85
C VAL A 141 -0.48 -7.16 -8.83
N VAL A 142 -0.97 -6.66 -7.70
CA VAL A 142 -2.35 -6.21 -7.54
C VAL A 142 -2.33 -4.72 -7.20
N VAL A 143 -2.91 -3.91 -8.07
CA VAL A 143 -3.02 -2.46 -7.88
C VAL A 143 -4.40 -2.12 -7.34
N VAL A 144 -4.45 -1.43 -6.20
CA VAL A 144 -5.70 -1.07 -5.53
C VAL A 144 -5.93 0.43 -5.65
N ASP A 145 -6.91 0.79 -6.43
CA ASP A 145 -7.44 2.15 -6.63
C ASP A 145 -6.39 3.24 -6.89
N SER A 146 -5.43 2.94 -7.79
CA SER A 146 -4.35 3.85 -8.19
C SER A 146 -4.55 4.32 -9.63
N PRO A 147 -5.03 5.55 -9.84
CA PRO A 147 -5.38 6.04 -11.17
C PRO A 147 -4.11 6.44 -11.96
N VAL A 148 -3.69 5.59 -12.91
CA VAL A 148 -2.60 5.92 -13.85
C VAL A 148 -3.19 6.69 -15.02
N THR A 149 -2.88 7.97 -15.12
CA THR A 149 -3.40 8.86 -16.15
C THR A 149 -2.51 10.08 -16.32
N GLN A 150 -2.60 10.72 -17.48
CA GLN A 150 -1.96 12.01 -17.70
C GLN A 150 -2.61 13.08 -16.80
N VAL A 151 -1.81 13.79 -16.05
CA VAL A 151 -2.24 14.90 -15.19
C VAL A 151 -1.34 16.09 -15.48
N ASP A 152 -1.93 17.28 -15.56
CA ASP A 152 -1.17 18.53 -15.64
C ASP A 152 -0.34 18.70 -14.37
N HIS A 153 0.96 18.99 -14.55
CA HIS A 153 1.94 19.07 -13.46
C HIS A 153 1.56 20.13 -12.43
N GLU A 154 1.10 21.31 -12.86
CA GLU A 154 0.77 22.42 -11.95
C GLU A 154 -0.47 22.08 -11.09
N VAL A 155 -1.49 21.48 -11.73
CA VAL A 155 -2.71 21.04 -11.05
C VAL A 155 -2.39 19.94 -10.03
N GLY A 156 -1.54 18.98 -10.38
CA GLY A 156 -1.15 17.89 -9.51
C GLY A 156 -0.36 18.37 -8.28
N ALA A 157 0.64 19.23 -8.46
CA ALA A 157 1.44 19.79 -7.37
C ALA A 157 0.59 20.63 -6.41
N TYR A 158 -0.33 21.45 -6.94
CA TYR A 158 -1.26 22.24 -6.14
C TYR A 158 -2.19 21.35 -5.28
N GLN A 159 -2.72 20.27 -5.86
CA GLN A 159 -3.58 19.34 -5.15
C GLN A 159 -2.84 18.61 -4.02
N ALA A 160 -1.62 18.14 -4.28
CA ALA A 160 -0.79 17.47 -3.28
C ALA A 160 -0.41 18.40 -2.13
N GLY A 161 0.03 19.63 -2.40
CA GLY A 161 0.36 20.61 -1.37
C GLY A 161 -0.82 21.00 -0.50
N ARG A 162 -2.04 21.05 -1.05
CA ARG A 162 -3.26 21.29 -0.25
C ARG A 162 -3.69 20.07 0.57
N ALA A 163 -3.46 18.88 0.05
CA ALA A 163 -3.92 17.64 0.68
C ALA A 163 -3.17 17.33 1.97
N PHE A 164 -1.85 17.52 2.00
CA PHE A 164 -1.01 17.10 3.11
C PHE A 164 -0.53 18.25 4.01
N GLY A 165 -0.72 19.50 3.59
CA GLY A 165 -0.58 20.69 4.41
C GLY A 165 0.83 20.96 4.96
N ILE A 166 0.91 21.93 5.88
CA ILE A 166 2.12 22.24 6.67
C ILE A 166 2.18 21.29 7.87
N PRO A 167 3.38 20.80 8.26
CA PRO A 167 3.54 20.00 9.46
C PRO A 167 2.89 20.67 10.66
N LYS A 168 2.02 19.95 11.36
CA LYS A 168 1.39 20.45 12.57
C LYS A 168 1.90 19.67 13.77
N LEU A 169 2.38 20.41 14.76
CA LEU A 169 2.73 19.87 16.06
C LEU A 169 1.53 19.99 16.99
N TYR A 170 1.17 18.89 17.64
CA TYR A 170 0.06 18.82 18.59
C TYR A 170 0.57 18.73 20.01
N SER A 171 -0.09 19.40 20.95
CA SER A 171 0.33 19.43 22.34
C SER A 171 0.09 18.09 23.07
N SER A 172 -0.81 17.26 22.54
CA SER A 172 -1.11 15.94 23.09
C SER A 172 -1.49 14.94 22.01
N ARG A 173 -1.39 13.66 22.35
CA ARG A 173 -1.82 12.56 21.48
C ARG A 173 -3.32 12.65 21.16
N ASP A 174 -4.14 12.97 22.15
CA ASP A 174 -5.59 13.07 21.97
C ASP A 174 -5.99 14.24 21.06
N GLU A 175 -5.29 15.36 21.17
CA GLU A 175 -5.46 16.48 20.24
C GLU A 175 -5.11 16.05 18.81
N ALA A 176 -4.00 15.36 18.61
CA ALA A 176 -3.61 14.85 17.31
C ALA A 176 -4.64 13.86 16.75
N LEU A 177 -5.10 12.89 17.55
CA LEU A 177 -6.12 11.91 17.15
C LEU A 177 -7.43 12.57 16.72
N ALA A 178 -7.87 13.64 17.41
CA ALA A 178 -9.06 14.41 17.02
C ALA A 178 -8.94 15.07 15.64
N HIS A 179 -7.71 15.26 15.16
CA HIS A 179 -7.40 15.84 13.84
C HIS A 179 -7.06 14.82 12.78
N PHE A 180 -7.07 13.52 13.10
CA PHE A 180 -6.80 12.48 12.10
C PHE A 180 -7.84 12.52 10.96
N ARG A 181 -7.38 12.62 9.75
CA ARG A 181 -8.21 12.61 8.53
C ARG A 181 -7.48 11.85 7.44
N THR A 182 -8.22 11.14 6.60
CA THR A 182 -7.69 10.52 5.39
C THR A 182 -7.75 11.47 4.21
N VAL A 183 -6.85 11.29 3.26
CA VAL A 183 -6.82 12.05 2.01
C VAL A 183 -6.75 11.09 0.83
N PRO A 184 -7.76 11.11 -0.05
CA PRO A 184 -9.02 11.87 0.04
C PRO A 184 -9.91 11.40 1.19
N ALA A 185 -10.81 12.26 1.64
CA ALA A 185 -11.88 11.85 2.54
C ALA A 185 -12.88 10.98 1.78
N GLN A 186 -13.52 10.03 2.47
CA GLN A 186 -14.56 9.17 1.92
C GLN A 186 -15.82 9.16 2.78
N ARG A 187 -16.92 8.58 2.27
CA ARG A 187 -18.22 8.61 2.94
C ARG A 187 -18.27 7.74 4.20
N ASN A 188 -17.73 6.53 4.07
CA ASN A 188 -17.85 5.50 5.09
C ASN A 188 -16.49 5.12 5.63
N TYR A 189 -16.44 4.83 6.92
CA TYR A 189 -15.31 4.26 7.61
C TYR A 189 -15.80 3.29 8.66
N LEU A 190 -15.05 2.24 8.91
CA LEU A 190 -15.26 1.38 10.06
C LEU A 190 -14.57 2.02 11.28
N PRO A 191 -15.31 2.45 12.30
CA PRO A 191 -14.75 3.23 13.42
C PRO A 191 -13.60 2.51 14.12
N TYR A 192 -13.70 1.19 14.30
CA TYR A 192 -12.67 0.38 14.94
C TYR A 192 -11.38 0.27 14.10
N VAL A 193 -11.48 0.27 12.76
CA VAL A 193 -10.29 0.31 11.88
C VAL A 193 -9.65 1.69 11.95
N MET A 194 -10.45 2.75 11.87
CA MET A 194 -9.97 4.14 12.01
C MET A 194 -9.27 4.36 13.35
N HIS A 195 -9.82 3.82 14.45
CA HIS A 195 -9.22 3.89 15.78
C HIS A 195 -7.81 3.28 15.80
N HIS A 196 -7.64 2.09 15.24
CA HIS A 196 -6.36 1.40 15.12
C HIS A 196 -5.36 2.22 14.29
N VAL A 197 -5.75 2.58 13.07
CA VAL A 197 -4.88 3.26 12.11
C VAL A 197 -4.43 4.62 12.63
N ALA A 198 -5.35 5.43 13.16
CA ALA A 198 -5.02 6.76 13.69
C ALA A 198 -3.98 6.69 14.82
N ARG A 199 -4.14 5.74 15.75
CA ARG A 199 -3.21 5.58 16.87
C ARG A 199 -1.81 5.11 16.45
N ARG A 200 -1.72 4.35 15.37
CA ARG A 200 -0.45 3.91 14.79
C ARG A 200 0.23 4.97 13.90
N SER A 201 -0.54 6.00 13.48
CA SER A 201 -0.04 7.07 12.62
C SER A 201 0.71 8.18 13.34
N LEU A 202 0.83 8.11 14.67
CA LEU A 202 1.42 9.16 15.51
C LEU A 202 2.73 8.72 16.15
N HIS A 203 3.65 9.66 16.26
CA HIS A 203 4.83 9.53 17.10
C HIS A 203 5.03 10.79 17.95
N GLU A 204 5.70 10.61 19.08
CA GLU A 204 6.16 11.69 19.92
C GLU A 204 7.44 12.30 19.33
N VAL A 205 7.48 13.61 19.26
CA VAL A 205 8.64 14.38 18.79
C VAL A 205 8.98 15.47 19.80
N GLU A 206 10.11 16.15 19.62
CA GLU A 206 10.43 17.29 20.47
C GLU A 206 9.31 18.34 20.42
N GLY A 207 8.73 18.65 21.58
CA GLY A 207 7.67 19.62 21.74
C GLY A 207 6.24 19.10 21.53
N GLY A 208 6.02 17.80 21.26
CA GLY A 208 4.67 17.25 21.15
C GLY A 208 4.51 16.02 20.28
N TRP A 209 3.42 15.96 19.52
CA TRP A 209 3.03 14.83 18.69
C TRP A 209 2.92 15.22 17.22
N SER A 210 3.35 14.36 16.33
CA SER A 210 3.29 14.54 14.88
C SER A 210 2.87 13.25 14.15
N TRP A 211 2.51 13.40 12.87
CA TRP A 211 2.19 12.28 11.99
C TRP A 211 3.48 11.61 11.47
N LYS A 212 3.44 10.29 11.30
CA LYS A 212 4.55 9.47 10.81
C LYS A 212 4.71 9.55 9.29
N PHE A 213 4.95 10.73 8.74
CA PHE A 213 5.35 10.89 7.35
C PHE A 213 6.15 12.17 7.15
N ASP A 214 7.02 12.17 6.14
CA ASP A 214 7.77 13.36 5.74
C ASP A 214 6.86 14.36 5.04
N HIS A 215 6.68 15.52 5.63
CA HIS A 215 5.85 16.59 5.06
C HIS A 215 6.40 17.17 3.76
N ASN A 216 7.69 16.99 3.50
CA ASN A 216 8.35 17.41 2.26
C ASN A 216 8.19 16.38 1.14
N LEU A 217 7.68 15.20 1.41
CA LEU A 217 7.60 14.07 0.48
C LEU A 217 7.05 14.49 -0.89
N PHE A 218 5.92 15.17 -0.91
CA PHE A 218 5.27 15.55 -2.17
C PHE A 218 5.97 16.71 -2.89
N SER A 219 6.74 17.54 -2.20
CA SER A 219 7.58 18.58 -2.80
C SER A 219 8.94 18.05 -3.23
N ALA A 220 9.44 17.02 -2.56
CA ALA A 220 10.70 16.35 -2.88
C ALA A 220 10.57 15.25 -3.95
N PHE A 221 9.33 14.93 -4.39
CA PHE A 221 9.07 13.99 -5.47
C PHE A 221 9.11 14.69 -6.83
N THR A 222 9.88 14.14 -7.78
CA THR A 222 10.04 14.71 -9.11
C THR A 222 8.86 14.33 -10.00
N GLY A 223 8.08 15.31 -10.43
CA GLY A 223 6.94 15.12 -11.33
C GLY A 223 5.61 14.82 -10.59
N HIS A 224 4.62 14.32 -11.32
CA HIS A 224 3.34 13.88 -10.76
C HIS A 224 3.23 12.35 -10.84
N MET A 225 3.04 11.69 -9.71
CA MET A 225 3.12 10.22 -9.59
C MET A 225 2.24 9.47 -10.60
N ARG A 226 1.01 9.96 -10.88
CA ARG A 226 0.10 9.35 -11.86
C ARG A 226 0.67 9.34 -13.27
N THR A 227 1.33 10.42 -13.66
CA THR A 227 1.95 10.59 -14.98
C THR A 227 3.28 9.85 -15.06
N VAL A 228 4.09 9.92 -14.01
CA VAL A 228 5.39 9.21 -13.95
C VAL A 228 5.23 7.70 -13.98
N ALA A 229 4.11 7.16 -13.51
CA ALA A 229 3.81 5.73 -13.56
C ALA A 229 3.37 5.23 -14.96
N LEU A 230 2.93 6.12 -15.87
CA LEU A 230 2.42 5.74 -17.21
C LEU A 230 3.43 4.91 -18.04
N PRO A 231 4.71 5.29 -18.16
CA PRO A 231 5.67 4.52 -18.95
C PRO A 231 5.91 3.11 -18.42
N TYR A 232 5.78 2.92 -17.10
CA TYR A 232 5.98 1.62 -16.46
C TYR A 232 4.82 0.67 -16.71
N LEU A 233 3.57 1.17 -16.76
CA LEU A 233 2.39 0.33 -16.92
C LEU A 233 2.44 -0.55 -18.18
N SER A 234 2.92 0.00 -19.30
CA SER A 234 3.06 -0.73 -20.57
C SER A 234 4.24 -1.71 -20.60
N GLN A 235 5.13 -1.69 -19.61
CA GLN A 235 6.31 -2.55 -19.53
C GLN A 235 6.12 -3.75 -18.60
N ILE A 236 4.96 -3.86 -17.94
CA ILE A 236 4.68 -4.96 -17.00
C ILE A 236 4.62 -6.29 -17.75
N ALA A 237 5.47 -7.23 -17.34
CA ALA A 237 5.54 -8.57 -17.92
C ALA A 237 5.02 -9.67 -16.98
N CYS A 238 4.82 -9.38 -15.68
CA CYS A 238 4.26 -10.33 -14.74
C CYS A 238 2.72 -10.27 -14.73
N ARG A 239 2.08 -11.15 -13.95
CA ARG A 239 0.63 -11.11 -13.73
C ARG A 239 0.23 -9.78 -13.09
N PHE A 240 -0.88 -9.23 -13.55
CA PHE A 240 -1.42 -7.95 -13.08
C PHE A 240 -2.92 -8.05 -12.81
N ALA A 241 -3.39 -7.41 -11.76
CA ALA A 241 -4.81 -7.18 -11.53
C ALA A 241 -5.04 -5.75 -11.01
N LEU A 242 -6.14 -5.14 -11.45
CA LEU A 242 -6.62 -3.85 -10.94
C LEU A 242 -7.87 -4.05 -10.10
N LEU A 243 -7.81 -3.67 -8.84
CA LEU A 243 -8.96 -3.55 -7.94
C LEU A 243 -9.31 -2.07 -7.84
N ARG A 244 -10.45 -1.68 -8.40
CA ARG A 244 -10.94 -0.31 -8.28
C ARG A 244 -12.04 -0.21 -7.22
N ALA A 245 -12.04 0.83 -6.43
CA ALA A 245 -13.13 1.11 -5.50
C ALA A 245 -14.30 1.76 -6.25
N GLN A 246 -15.54 1.35 -5.98
CA GLN A 246 -16.73 1.92 -6.66
C GLN A 246 -16.81 3.44 -6.55
N TYR A 247 -16.45 3.99 -5.38
CA TYR A 247 -16.42 5.42 -5.08
C TYR A 247 -14.98 5.93 -4.89
N GLY A 248 -14.02 5.31 -5.58
CA GLY A 248 -12.60 5.61 -5.48
C GLY A 248 -12.10 6.62 -6.52
N LEU A 249 -10.78 6.63 -6.69
CA LEU A 249 -10.10 7.51 -7.64
C LEU A 249 -9.98 6.91 -9.04
N VAL A 250 -10.03 5.58 -9.18
CA VAL A 250 -10.06 4.90 -10.47
C VAL A 250 -11.50 4.86 -10.97
N THR A 251 -11.89 5.86 -11.75
CA THR A 251 -13.19 5.87 -12.43
C THR A 251 -13.29 4.75 -13.47
N PRO A 252 -14.48 4.35 -13.93
CA PRO A 252 -14.63 3.35 -14.99
C PRO A 252 -13.77 3.67 -16.24
N ASP A 253 -13.73 4.92 -16.67
CA ASP A 253 -12.96 5.36 -17.86
C ASP A 253 -11.45 5.23 -17.65
N ILE A 254 -10.95 5.57 -16.45
CA ILE A 254 -9.53 5.36 -16.09
C ILE A 254 -9.22 3.87 -16.05
N GLY A 255 -10.09 3.07 -15.45
CA GLY A 255 -9.95 1.62 -15.39
C GLY A 255 -9.89 0.98 -16.79
N GLU A 256 -10.76 1.40 -17.70
CA GLU A 256 -10.75 0.93 -19.10
C GLU A 256 -9.47 1.36 -19.82
N SER A 257 -9.03 2.62 -19.65
CA SER A 257 -7.77 3.09 -20.21
C SER A 257 -6.56 2.29 -19.73
N MET A 258 -6.47 1.98 -18.42
CA MET A 258 -5.43 1.14 -17.86
C MET A 258 -5.49 -0.28 -18.43
N TYR A 259 -6.70 -0.84 -18.58
CA TYR A 259 -6.91 -2.17 -19.16
C TYR A 259 -6.43 -2.24 -20.62
N GLU A 260 -6.71 -1.20 -21.42
CA GLU A 260 -6.20 -1.09 -22.79
C GLU A 260 -4.66 -1.05 -22.83
N MET A 261 -4.04 -0.23 -21.95
CA MET A 261 -2.57 -0.14 -21.86
C MET A 261 -1.91 -1.47 -21.45
N LEU A 262 -2.61 -2.31 -20.71
CA LEU A 262 -2.19 -3.66 -20.32
C LEU A 262 -2.52 -4.73 -21.38
N GLY A 263 -2.88 -4.30 -22.60
CA GLY A 263 -3.20 -5.23 -23.71
C GLY A 263 -4.45 -6.05 -23.45
N ARG A 264 -5.38 -5.59 -22.62
CA ARG A 264 -6.63 -6.26 -22.23
C ARG A 264 -6.43 -7.63 -21.56
N ALA A 265 -5.27 -7.85 -20.95
CA ALA A 265 -4.87 -9.15 -20.40
C ALA A 265 -4.99 -9.26 -18.87
N ALA A 266 -5.36 -8.16 -18.20
CA ALA A 266 -5.43 -8.11 -16.75
C ALA A 266 -6.89 -8.01 -16.27
N PRO A 267 -7.29 -8.70 -15.19
CA PRO A 267 -8.61 -8.50 -14.61
C PRO A 267 -8.73 -7.10 -13.98
N VAL A 268 -9.87 -6.44 -14.26
CA VAL A 268 -10.28 -5.21 -13.59
C VAL A 268 -11.53 -5.52 -12.76
N VAL A 269 -11.39 -5.46 -11.44
CA VAL A 269 -12.43 -5.84 -10.50
C VAL A 269 -12.90 -4.63 -9.70
N GLU A 270 -14.20 -4.36 -9.69
CA GLU A 270 -14.79 -3.34 -8.83
C GLU A 270 -15.05 -3.90 -7.43
N ILE A 271 -14.61 -3.18 -6.40
CA ILE A 271 -14.97 -3.43 -5.01
C ILE A 271 -16.23 -2.60 -4.70
N PRO A 272 -17.39 -3.25 -4.54
CA PRO A 272 -18.66 -2.55 -4.34
C PRO A 272 -18.66 -1.82 -2.98
N GLU A 273 -19.37 -0.69 -2.93
CA GLU A 273 -19.52 0.17 -1.75
C GLU A 273 -18.21 0.68 -1.13
N ALA A 274 -17.04 0.42 -1.78
CA ALA A 274 -15.76 0.88 -1.31
C ALA A 274 -15.48 2.34 -1.72
N GLY A 275 -14.95 3.12 -0.78
CA GLY A 275 -14.24 4.37 -1.06
C GLY A 275 -12.78 4.10 -1.43
N HIS A 276 -12.02 5.18 -1.68
CA HIS A 276 -10.60 5.08 -2.04
C HIS A 276 -9.77 4.20 -1.10
N HIS A 277 -10.03 4.31 0.19
CA HIS A 277 -9.35 3.51 1.22
C HIS A 277 -10.17 2.26 1.56
N GLY A 278 -10.28 1.32 0.63
CA GLY A 278 -11.07 0.08 0.78
C GLY A 278 -10.68 -0.77 2.00
N MET A 279 -9.45 -0.63 2.51
CA MET A 279 -9.01 -1.26 3.75
C MET A 279 -9.68 -0.65 5.00
N LEU A 280 -10.24 0.55 4.91
CA LEU A 280 -10.88 1.26 6.02
C LEU A 280 -12.42 1.13 6.04
N ASP A 281 -13.03 0.71 4.93
CA ASP A 281 -14.49 0.58 4.84
C ASP A 281 -14.96 -0.81 4.38
N GLN A 282 -14.22 -1.49 3.49
CA GLN A 282 -14.55 -2.80 2.93
C GLN A 282 -13.42 -3.85 3.08
N PRO A 283 -12.77 -3.97 4.26
CA PRO A 283 -11.58 -4.81 4.43
C PRO A 283 -11.82 -6.29 4.09
N LEU A 284 -13.00 -6.84 4.43
CA LEU A 284 -13.30 -8.26 4.16
C LEU A 284 -13.55 -8.51 2.66
N VAL A 285 -14.18 -7.56 1.97
CA VAL A 285 -14.39 -7.65 0.51
C VAL A 285 -13.04 -7.55 -0.20
N LEU A 286 -12.19 -6.59 0.19
CA LEU A 286 -10.85 -6.45 -0.34
C LEU A 286 -9.99 -7.69 -0.09
N THR A 287 -10.03 -8.25 1.14
CA THR A 287 -9.36 -9.51 1.47
C THR A 287 -9.84 -10.65 0.57
N THR A 288 -11.15 -10.76 0.32
CA THR A 288 -11.73 -11.81 -0.53
C THR A 288 -11.28 -11.65 -1.98
N ALA A 289 -11.29 -10.42 -2.51
CA ALA A 289 -10.85 -10.15 -3.88
C ALA A 289 -9.38 -10.54 -4.08
N ILE A 290 -8.49 -10.12 -3.17
CA ILE A 290 -7.07 -10.51 -3.21
C ILE A 290 -6.91 -12.03 -3.12
N ARG A 291 -7.59 -12.71 -2.20
CA ARG A 291 -7.54 -14.18 -2.10
C ARG A 291 -7.98 -14.89 -3.36
N THR A 292 -9.02 -14.39 -4.02
CA THR A 292 -9.51 -14.96 -5.28
C THR A 292 -8.46 -14.85 -6.37
N LEU A 293 -7.79 -13.69 -6.49
CA LEU A 293 -6.71 -13.50 -7.44
C LEU A 293 -5.51 -14.42 -7.15
N LEU A 294 -5.09 -14.53 -5.89
CA LEU A 294 -4.00 -15.42 -5.49
C LEU A 294 -4.32 -16.88 -5.81
N ALA A 295 -5.54 -17.34 -5.47
CA ALA A 295 -5.98 -18.70 -5.76
C ALA A 295 -6.07 -18.98 -7.27
N ASP A 296 -6.54 -18.02 -8.06
CA ASP A 296 -6.52 -18.13 -9.52
C ASP A 296 -5.08 -18.24 -10.04
N TRP A 297 -4.17 -17.40 -9.54
CA TRP A 297 -2.77 -17.38 -9.97
C TRP A 297 -2.00 -18.64 -9.56
N ASP A 298 -2.32 -19.25 -8.44
CA ASP A 298 -1.72 -20.52 -8.00
C ASP A 298 -2.18 -21.70 -8.86
N HIS A 299 -3.40 -21.66 -9.39
CA HIS A 299 -4.03 -22.78 -10.12
C HIS A 299 -4.09 -22.57 -11.64
N SER A 300 -3.94 -21.34 -12.13
CA SER A 300 -3.97 -21.02 -13.56
C SER A 300 -2.54 -20.87 -14.13
N MET A 301 -2.10 -21.85 -14.93
CA MET A 301 -0.90 -21.68 -15.76
C MET A 301 -1.28 -20.87 -17.00
N PRO A 302 -0.54 -19.78 -17.35
CA PRO A 302 -0.71 -19.11 -18.61
C PRO A 302 -0.49 -20.14 -19.74
N ARG A 303 -1.44 -20.32 -20.63
CA ARG A 303 -1.21 -21.12 -21.84
C ARG A 303 -0.11 -20.43 -22.64
N ALA A 304 0.99 -21.15 -22.92
CA ALA A 304 1.97 -20.66 -23.87
C ALA A 304 1.22 -20.31 -25.17
N ARG A 305 1.36 -19.08 -25.66
CA ARG A 305 0.86 -18.73 -27.00
C ARG A 305 1.54 -19.71 -27.95
N ALA A 306 0.76 -20.49 -28.68
CA ALA A 306 1.28 -21.24 -29.79
C ALA A 306 1.99 -20.23 -30.69
N GLN A 307 3.30 -20.39 -30.86
CA GLN A 307 4.02 -19.66 -31.89
C GLN A 307 3.41 -20.18 -33.20
N GLU A 308 2.64 -19.31 -33.85
CA GLU A 308 2.23 -19.54 -35.23
C GLU A 308 3.50 -19.63 -36.05
N ALA A 309 3.74 -20.84 -36.58
CA ALA A 309 4.84 -21.17 -37.47
C ALA A 309 4.55 -20.66 -38.89
#